data_2cdc9eb2781875df843ecf0a5d82eaf3
#
_entry.id   2cdc9eb2781875df843ecf0a5d82eaf3
#
_cell.length_a   1.000
_cell.length_b   1.000
_cell.length_c   1.000
_cell.angle_alpha   90.00
_cell.angle_beta   90.00
_cell.angle_gamma   90.00
#
_symmetry.space_group_name_H-M   'P 1'
#
loop_
_entity.id
_entity.type
_entity.pdbx_description
1 polymer ?
#
loop_
_entity_poly.entity_id
_entity_poly.type
_entity_poly.pdbx_seq_one_letter_code
_entity_poly.pdbx_strand_id
1 'polypeptide(L)'
;EEVEAFLHDDDSRSVERVVDRLLDSPHFGERWGRHWLDLVRYAESRGHEFDNDTPNAFQYRDYVIRALNADVPYDQFVREHIAGDLLADPRLHPTEKFNESVLGTGSWFLGEWVHSPVNIRKDEADRFDNMIDVMSKTFLGVTVACARCHDHKFDAISTADYYSLSGFLQSSDYRQVRFESMEQNRRAALQLARIDDKYQRQILDLLEGQGVRLPSPTSDLSDEAILFDYANLPQSQYLQDGFIFGQSPRREGLAYLSSASGCVKVATFGAAVNDSIWNGLEAITEGAVQNRSEISKLPKSGRTLRSPTFELKHGNVSCLVN
;
A
#
# COMPACT_ATOMS: atom_id res chain seq x y z
N GLU A 1 45.34 -2.21 -8.52
CA GLU A 1 45.30 -1.50 -9.82
C GLU A 1 44.73 -0.08 -9.65
N GLU A 2 43.53 0.09 -9.11
CA GLU A 2 42.89 1.42 -8.88
C GLU A 2 43.68 2.29 -7.87
N VAL A 3 44.13 1.70 -6.77
CA VAL A 3 44.97 2.40 -5.76
C VAL A 3 46.29 2.86 -6.38
N GLU A 4 46.90 2.04 -7.18
CA GLU A 4 48.13 2.39 -7.89
C GLU A 4 47.92 3.54 -8.88
N ALA A 5 46.81 3.50 -9.63
CA ALA A 5 46.44 4.58 -10.53
C ALA A 5 46.24 5.92 -9.78
N PHE A 6 45.59 5.88 -8.62
CA PHE A 6 45.42 7.06 -7.78
C PHE A 6 46.74 7.59 -7.22
N LEU A 7 47.63 6.72 -6.75
CA LEU A 7 48.91 7.10 -6.20
C LEU A 7 49.85 7.74 -7.21
N HIS A 8 49.68 7.48 -8.51
CA HIS A 8 50.46 8.05 -9.61
C HIS A 8 49.74 9.18 -10.34
N ASP A 9 48.59 9.63 -9.81
CA ASP A 9 47.83 10.73 -10.39
C ASP A 9 48.19 12.06 -9.72
N ASP A 10 49.04 12.83 -10.37
CA ASP A 10 49.53 14.14 -9.87
C ASP A 10 48.52 15.30 -10.12
N ASP A 11 47.33 15.03 -10.65
CA ASP A 11 46.29 16.07 -10.86
C ASP A 11 45.70 16.52 -9.53
N SER A 12 45.55 17.83 -9.35
CA SER A 12 44.96 18.45 -8.17
C SER A 12 43.50 17.98 -7.89
N ARG A 13 42.81 17.43 -8.88
CA ARG A 13 41.45 16.89 -8.77
C ARG A 13 41.42 15.36 -8.68
N SER A 14 42.54 14.71 -8.40
CA SER A 14 42.62 13.25 -8.29
C SER A 14 41.62 12.69 -7.24
N VAL A 15 41.51 13.35 -6.08
CA VAL A 15 40.56 12.97 -5.02
C VAL A 15 39.10 13.12 -5.47
N GLU A 16 38.80 14.25 -6.12
CA GLU A 16 37.44 14.52 -6.64
C GLU A 16 37.02 13.43 -7.64
N ARG A 17 37.88 13.07 -8.58
CA ARG A 17 37.59 11.98 -9.54
C ARG A 17 37.35 10.61 -8.85
N VAL A 18 38.11 10.31 -7.81
CA VAL A 18 37.86 9.07 -7.05
C VAL A 18 36.55 9.10 -6.34
N VAL A 19 36.19 10.23 -5.72
CA VAL A 19 34.91 10.42 -5.05
C VAL A 19 33.76 10.28 -6.03
N ASP A 20 33.79 10.98 -7.17
CA ASP A 20 32.78 10.91 -8.20
C ASP A 20 32.61 9.48 -8.72
N ARG A 21 33.68 8.78 -9.00
CA ARG A 21 33.67 7.39 -9.44
C ARG A 21 33.03 6.45 -8.39
N LEU A 22 33.30 6.68 -7.11
CA LEU A 22 32.75 5.86 -6.04
C LEU A 22 31.26 6.14 -5.83
N LEU A 23 30.84 7.40 -5.98
CA LEU A 23 29.41 7.79 -5.90
C LEU A 23 28.62 7.26 -7.09
N ASP A 24 29.20 7.24 -8.29
CA ASP A 24 28.56 6.68 -9.50
C ASP A 24 28.55 5.14 -9.53
N SER A 25 29.25 4.50 -8.60
CA SER A 25 29.30 3.04 -8.53
C SER A 25 27.98 2.45 -8.06
N PRO A 26 27.44 1.38 -8.69
CA PRO A 26 26.28 0.67 -8.19
C PRO A 26 26.47 0.09 -6.78
N HIS A 27 27.72 -0.12 -6.37
CA HIS A 27 28.07 -0.57 -5.02
C HIS A 27 27.91 0.50 -3.94
N PHE A 28 27.70 1.77 -4.34
CA PHE A 28 27.40 2.84 -3.38
C PHE A 28 26.13 2.52 -2.57
N GLY A 29 25.03 2.17 -3.26
CA GLY A 29 23.78 1.80 -2.62
C GLY A 29 23.90 0.54 -1.75
N GLU A 30 24.66 -0.47 -2.17
CA GLU A 30 24.93 -1.66 -1.37
C GLU A 30 25.69 -1.29 -0.08
N ARG A 31 26.68 -0.43 -0.18
CA ARG A 31 27.48 0.00 0.97
C ARG A 31 26.69 0.84 1.97
N TRP A 32 25.93 1.82 1.47
CA TRP A 32 25.17 2.73 2.30
C TRP A 32 23.84 2.14 2.76
N GLY A 33 23.21 1.31 1.90
CA GLY A 33 22.00 0.57 2.25
C GLY A 33 22.15 -0.25 3.52
N ARG A 34 23.33 -0.82 3.76
CA ARG A 34 23.63 -1.54 5.00
C ARG A 34 23.37 -0.71 6.25
N HIS A 35 23.78 0.57 6.27
CA HIS A 35 23.56 1.43 7.42
C HIS A 35 22.07 1.74 7.62
N TRP A 36 21.34 1.93 6.52
CA TRP A 36 19.90 2.11 6.57
C TRP A 36 19.17 0.87 7.07
N LEU A 37 19.55 -0.30 6.56
CA LEU A 37 18.96 -1.58 6.94
C LEU A 37 19.14 -1.90 8.44
N ASP A 38 20.27 -1.48 9.02
CA ASP A 38 20.50 -1.58 10.48
C ASP A 38 19.49 -0.71 11.26
N LEU A 39 19.22 0.52 10.79
CA LEU A 39 18.27 1.42 11.44
C LEU A 39 16.83 0.87 11.46
N VAL A 40 16.40 0.25 10.36
CA VAL A 40 15.04 -0.29 10.22
C VAL A 40 14.91 -1.74 10.67
N ARG A 41 15.92 -2.32 11.31
CA ARG A 41 15.94 -3.69 11.83
C ARG A 41 15.71 -4.73 10.74
N TYR A 42 16.32 -4.54 9.58
CA TYR A 42 16.18 -5.50 8.49
C TYR A 42 16.66 -6.89 8.89
N ALA A 43 15.80 -7.87 8.67
CA ALA A 43 16.15 -9.29 8.74
C ALA A 43 15.28 -10.06 7.74
N GLU A 44 15.76 -11.22 7.30
CA GLU A 44 15.01 -12.11 6.42
C GLU A 44 14.27 -13.22 7.21
N SER A 45 14.32 -13.11 8.55
CA SER A 45 13.58 -13.97 9.48
C SER A 45 12.98 -13.16 10.63
N ARG A 46 12.11 -13.79 11.41
CA ARG A 46 11.34 -13.14 12.48
C ARG A 46 12.06 -13.07 13.82
N GLY A 47 13.16 -13.81 13.97
CA GLY A 47 13.73 -14.04 15.29
C GLY A 47 12.80 -14.84 16.18
N HIS A 48 13.00 -14.74 17.49
CA HIS A 48 12.24 -15.46 18.48
C HIS A 48 12.37 -17.00 18.41
N GLU A 49 11.49 -17.74 19.09
CA GLU A 49 11.62 -19.20 19.29
C GLU A 49 11.62 -20.02 17.99
N PHE A 50 10.88 -19.62 16.99
CA PHE A 50 10.70 -20.37 15.75
C PHE A 50 11.45 -19.79 14.57
N ASP A 51 11.93 -18.57 14.70
CA ASP A 51 12.71 -17.86 13.68
C ASP A 51 12.21 -18.07 12.24
N ASN A 52 10.91 -17.93 12.05
CA ASN A 52 10.28 -18.12 10.75
C ASN A 52 10.82 -17.12 9.72
N ASP A 53 11.04 -17.59 8.51
CA ASP A 53 11.46 -16.74 7.39
C ASP A 53 10.47 -15.60 7.15
N THR A 54 11.00 -14.43 6.79
CA THR A 54 10.23 -13.28 6.27
C THR A 54 10.32 -13.29 4.76
N PRO A 55 9.36 -13.93 4.07
CA PRO A 55 9.41 -14.06 2.61
C PRO A 55 9.42 -12.69 1.93
N ASN A 56 10.21 -12.58 0.87
CA ASN A 56 10.33 -11.37 0.06
C ASN A 56 10.92 -10.14 0.81
N ALA A 57 11.48 -10.30 2.01
CA ALA A 57 12.16 -9.20 2.71
C ALA A 57 13.26 -8.56 1.85
N PHE A 58 13.94 -9.37 1.02
CA PHE A 58 14.97 -8.92 0.09
C PHE A 58 14.46 -7.83 -0.90
N GLN A 59 13.16 -7.80 -1.22
CA GLN A 59 12.59 -6.76 -2.08
C GLN A 59 12.73 -5.37 -1.46
N TYR A 60 12.54 -5.27 -0.14
CA TYR A 60 12.77 -4.03 0.58
C TYR A 60 14.26 -3.65 0.60
N ARG A 61 15.16 -4.60 0.86
CA ARG A 61 16.61 -4.37 0.79
C ARG A 61 17.02 -3.83 -0.60
N ASP A 62 16.58 -4.50 -1.64
CA ASP A 62 16.91 -4.14 -3.01
C ASP A 62 16.32 -2.78 -3.40
N TYR A 63 15.11 -2.45 -2.89
CA TYR A 63 14.52 -1.12 -3.01
C TYR A 63 15.43 -0.04 -2.38
N VAL A 64 15.93 -0.26 -1.16
CA VAL A 64 16.83 0.69 -0.46
C VAL A 64 18.09 0.92 -1.29
N ILE A 65 18.71 -0.15 -1.79
CA ILE A 65 19.91 -0.08 -2.62
C ILE A 65 19.63 0.75 -3.89
N ARG A 66 18.54 0.47 -4.58
CA ARG A 66 18.17 1.22 -5.80
C ARG A 66 17.81 2.67 -5.50
N ALA A 67 17.13 2.95 -4.39
CA ALA A 67 16.78 4.32 -4.01
C ALA A 67 18.02 5.18 -3.72
N LEU A 68 19.02 4.61 -3.04
CA LEU A 68 20.29 5.28 -2.79
C LEU A 68 21.09 5.49 -4.07
N ASN A 69 21.17 4.50 -4.96
CA ASN A 69 21.85 4.63 -6.25
C ASN A 69 21.15 5.61 -7.21
N ALA A 70 19.84 5.80 -7.04
CA ALA A 70 19.06 6.76 -7.82
C ALA A 70 19.03 8.16 -7.18
N ASP A 71 19.76 8.36 -6.09
CA ASP A 71 19.79 9.62 -5.32
C ASP A 71 18.38 10.17 -5.05
N VAL A 72 17.48 9.29 -4.59
CA VAL A 72 16.08 9.68 -4.28
C VAL A 72 16.09 10.75 -3.18
N PRO A 73 15.47 11.92 -3.39
CA PRO A 73 15.38 12.95 -2.38
C PRO A 73 14.88 12.42 -1.03
N TYR A 74 15.50 12.85 0.06
CA TYR A 74 15.21 12.30 1.39
C TYR A 74 13.73 12.41 1.78
N ASP A 75 13.09 13.52 1.47
CA ASP A 75 11.66 13.73 1.74
C ASP A 75 10.77 12.77 0.96
N GLN A 76 11.13 12.44 -0.29
CA GLN A 76 10.45 11.41 -1.06
C GLN A 76 10.70 10.02 -0.48
N PHE A 77 11.95 9.71 -0.13
CA PHE A 77 12.33 8.45 0.50
C PHE A 77 11.55 8.20 1.79
N VAL A 78 11.41 9.23 2.65
CA VAL A 78 10.58 9.16 3.86
C VAL A 78 9.11 8.92 3.52
N ARG A 79 8.55 9.65 2.55
CA ARG A 79 7.15 9.46 2.12
C ARG A 79 6.89 8.04 1.60
N GLU A 80 7.82 7.49 0.84
CA GLU A 80 7.73 6.10 0.34
C GLU A 80 7.73 5.09 1.50
N HIS A 81 8.50 5.33 2.57
CA HIS A 81 8.51 4.45 3.74
C HIS A 81 7.23 4.55 4.57
N ILE A 82 6.68 5.75 4.73
CA ILE A 82 5.52 5.96 5.60
C ILE A 82 4.22 5.62 4.89
N ALA A 83 4.09 5.99 3.62
CA ALA A 83 2.83 5.95 2.90
C ALA A 83 3.03 5.72 1.37
N GLY A 84 4.00 4.92 0.99
CA GLY A 84 4.31 4.61 -0.40
C GLY A 84 3.16 3.95 -1.16
N ASP A 85 2.27 3.27 -0.45
CA ASP A 85 1.03 2.68 -0.96
C ASP A 85 -0.08 3.71 -1.23
N LEU A 86 0.04 4.94 -0.72
CA LEU A 86 -0.94 6.02 -0.84
C LEU A 86 -0.55 7.11 -1.85
N LEU A 87 0.63 7.02 -2.44
CA LEU A 87 1.10 8.03 -3.37
C LEU A 87 0.29 7.98 -4.67
N ALA A 88 -0.25 9.14 -5.07
CA ALA A 88 -0.99 9.26 -6.33
C ALA A 88 -0.08 9.04 -7.55
N ASP A 89 1.16 9.54 -7.48
CA ASP A 89 2.19 9.38 -8.49
C ASP A 89 3.39 8.63 -7.89
N PRO A 90 3.33 7.30 -7.82
CA PRO A 90 4.42 6.52 -7.26
C PRO A 90 5.64 6.54 -8.18
N ARG A 91 6.82 6.49 -7.58
CA ARG A 91 8.06 6.27 -8.34
C ARG A 91 8.06 4.85 -8.93
N LEU A 92 8.37 4.77 -10.21
CA LEU A 92 8.43 3.51 -10.92
C LEU A 92 9.87 3.10 -11.20
N HIS A 93 10.12 1.80 -11.19
CA HIS A 93 11.40 1.25 -11.64
C HIS A 93 11.70 1.72 -13.08
N PRO A 94 12.92 2.20 -13.38
CA PRO A 94 13.20 2.88 -14.64
C PRO A 94 13.02 1.99 -15.88
N THR A 95 13.28 0.69 -15.77
CA THR A 95 13.17 -0.28 -16.88
C THR A 95 11.92 -1.16 -16.76
N GLU A 96 11.71 -1.79 -15.62
CA GLU A 96 10.65 -2.79 -15.43
C GLU A 96 9.27 -2.17 -15.11
N LYS A 97 9.25 -0.87 -14.77
CA LYS A 97 8.02 -0.09 -14.56
C LYS A 97 7.13 -0.57 -13.41
N PHE A 98 7.64 -1.37 -12.49
CA PHE A 98 6.90 -1.70 -11.28
C PHE A 98 6.93 -0.52 -10.28
N ASN A 99 6.03 -0.55 -9.30
CA ASN A 99 5.91 0.47 -8.28
C ASN A 99 7.02 0.32 -7.22
N GLU A 100 8.02 1.19 -7.27
CA GLU A 100 9.09 1.26 -6.28
C GLU A 100 8.61 1.82 -4.93
N SER A 101 7.73 2.83 -4.97
CA SER A 101 7.32 3.54 -3.77
C SER A 101 6.64 2.64 -2.75
N VAL A 102 5.85 1.66 -3.20
CA VAL A 102 5.17 0.73 -2.29
C VAL A 102 6.13 -0.19 -1.54
N LEU A 103 7.31 -0.47 -2.13
CA LEU A 103 8.32 -1.31 -1.49
C LEU A 103 8.90 -0.68 -0.23
N GLY A 104 8.94 0.66 -0.17
CA GLY A 104 9.36 1.40 1.02
C GLY A 104 8.55 1.05 2.27
N THR A 105 7.24 0.81 2.10
CA THR A 105 6.35 0.43 3.21
C THR A 105 6.69 -0.95 3.81
N GLY A 106 7.50 -1.75 3.12
CA GLY A 106 7.95 -3.05 3.62
C GLY A 106 8.68 -2.99 4.95
N SER A 107 9.28 -1.84 5.28
CA SER A 107 9.94 -1.61 6.58
C SER A 107 9.03 -1.83 7.78
N TRP A 108 7.73 -1.56 7.66
CA TRP A 108 6.75 -1.76 8.73
C TRP A 108 6.51 -3.23 9.08
N PHE A 109 6.78 -4.12 8.13
CA PHE A 109 6.61 -5.56 8.32
C PHE A 109 7.83 -6.23 8.94
N LEU A 110 8.95 -5.52 9.08
CA LEU A 110 10.18 -6.03 9.70
C LEU A 110 10.07 -6.03 11.23
N GLY A 111 10.92 -6.83 11.85
CA GLY A 111 11.05 -6.92 13.30
C GLY A 111 10.64 -8.28 13.85
N GLU A 112 10.89 -8.45 15.12
CA GLU A 112 10.59 -9.67 15.85
C GLU A 112 9.08 -9.88 16.02
N TRP A 113 8.64 -11.14 15.85
CA TRP A 113 7.27 -11.55 16.11
C TRP A 113 7.27 -12.71 17.11
N VAL A 114 6.56 -12.50 18.20
CA VAL A 114 6.34 -13.55 19.21
C VAL A 114 5.35 -14.56 18.63
N HIS A 115 5.74 -15.84 18.59
CA HIS A 115 4.93 -16.89 17.97
C HIS A 115 3.62 -17.16 18.72
N SER A 116 3.68 -17.20 20.04
CA SER A 116 2.52 -17.55 20.89
C SER A 116 2.46 -16.66 22.12
N PRO A 117 2.07 -15.39 21.95
CA PRO A 117 2.07 -14.44 23.07
C PRO A 117 1.02 -14.86 24.11
N VAL A 118 1.42 -14.87 25.37
CA VAL A 118 0.52 -15.14 26.51
C VAL A 118 -0.51 -14.02 26.66
N ASN A 119 -0.13 -12.81 26.34
CA ASN A 119 -1.01 -11.64 26.35
C ASN A 119 -0.97 -10.95 24.99
N ILE A 120 -1.95 -11.24 24.14
CA ILE A 120 -2.05 -10.75 22.78
C ILE A 120 -2.10 -9.22 22.73
N ARG A 121 -2.86 -8.57 23.64
CA ARG A 121 -2.96 -7.10 23.65
C ARG A 121 -1.64 -6.42 24.05
N LYS A 122 -0.91 -7.05 24.97
CA LYS A 122 0.42 -6.54 25.35
C LYS A 122 1.40 -6.68 24.19
N ASP A 123 1.42 -7.82 23.54
CA ASP A 123 2.28 -8.08 22.37
C ASP A 123 2.01 -7.07 21.25
N GLU A 124 0.73 -6.83 20.94
CA GLU A 124 0.33 -5.85 19.94
C GLU A 124 0.79 -4.43 20.32
N ALA A 125 0.59 -4.03 21.58
CA ALA A 125 1.04 -2.73 22.06
C ALA A 125 2.58 -2.59 22.01
N ASP A 126 3.31 -3.65 22.31
CA ASP A 126 4.78 -3.65 22.26
C ASP A 126 5.28 -3.62 20.81
N ARG A 127 4.59 -4.22 19.85
CA ARG A 127 4.90 -4.09 18.43
C ARG A 127 4.70 -2.67 17.93
N PHE A 128 3.60 -2.01 18.27
CA PHE A 128 3.38 -0.61 17.90
C PHE A 128 4.42 0.31 18.56
N ASP A 129 4.76 0.06 19.81
CA ASP A 129 5.82 0.80 20.51
C ASP A 129 7.16 0.68 19.77
N ASN A 130 7.52 -0.53 19.40
CA ASN A 130 8.73 -0.79 18.63
C ASN A 130 8.70 -0.12 17.23
N MET A 131 7.57 -0.11 16.53
CA MET A 131 7.41 0.61 15.28
C MET A 131 7.60 2.12 15.45
N ILE A 132 7.00 2.71 16.48
CA ILE A 132 7.15 4.13 16.81
C ILE A 132 8.61 4.46 17.14
N ASP A 133 9.25 3.63 17.94
CA ASP A 133 10.64 3.81 18.33
C ASP A 133 11.57 3.81 17.11
N VAL A 134 11.43 2.81 16.25
CA VAL A 134 12.24 2.69 15.03
C VAL A 134 11.97 3.85 14.08
N MET A 135 10.70 4.15 13.80
CA MET A 135 10.32 5.24 12.89
C MET A 135 10.88 6.58 13.38
N SER A 136 10.68 6.91 14.65
CA SER A 136 11.08 8.21 15.18
C SER A 136 12.60 8.36 15.23
N LYS A 137 13.33 7.32 15.60
CA LYS A 137 14.80 7.33 15.58
C LYS A 137 15.35 7.40 14.16
N THR A 138 14.76 6.64 13.24
CA THR A 138 15.26 6.55 11.86
C THR A 138 15.02 7.84 11.09
N PHE A 139 13.81 8.40 11.17
CA PHE A 139 13.44 9.55 10.34
C PHE A 139 13.62 10.91 11.02
N LEU A 140 13.48 10.96 12.34
CA LEU A 140 13.49 12.22 13.10
C LEU A 140 14.70 12.35 14.04
N GLY A 141 15.41 11.27 14.33
CA GLY A 141 16.52 11.26 15.30
C GLY A 141 16.09 11.49 16.75
N VAL A 142 14.79 11.25 17.07
CA VAL A 142 14.22 11.47 18.40
C VAL A 142 13.65 10.18 18.99
N THR A 143 13.51 10.12 20.31
CA THR A 143 13.08 8.93 21.04
C THR A 143 11.62 9.03 21.49
N VAL A 144 10.69 9.08 20.53
CA VAL A 144 9.24 9.23 20.83
C VAL A 144 8.72 8.13 21.75
N ALA A 145 9.26 6.93 21.70
CA ALA A 145 8.87 5.81 22.58
C ALA A 145 9.00 6.14 24.08
N CYS A 146 9.88 7.07 24.48
CA CYS A 146 9.97 7.53 25.86
C CYS A 146 8.65 8.15 26.35
N ALA A 147 7.88 8.74 25.45
CA ALA A 147 6.60 9.37 25.74
C ALA A 147 5.43 8.38 25.95
N ARG A 148 5.67 7.08 25.84
CA ARG A 148 4.66 6.04 26.15
C ARG A 148 4.14 6.13 27.59
N CYS A 149 5.00 6.47 28.54
CA CYS A 149 4.66 6.43 29.96
C CYS A 149 4.55 7.83 30.60
N HIS A 150 5.27 8.83 30.09
CA HIS A 150 5.31 10.20 30.60
C HIS A 150 5.76 11.13 29.46
N ASP A 151 5.49 12.41 29.57
CA ASP A 151 5.99 13.38 28.60
C ASP A 151 7.52 13.28 28.47
N HIS A 152 8.02 13.44 27.24
CA HIS A 152 9.44 13.28 26.96
C HIS A 152 10.27 14.26 27.82
N LYS A 153 11.36 13.77 28.39
CA LYS A 153 12.14 14.54 29.38
C LYS A 153 12.79 15.80 28.78
N PHE A 154 13.20 15.75 27.55
CA PHE A 154 14.02 16.80 26.93
C PHE A 154 13.33 17.49 25.77
N ASP A 155 12.57 16.75 24.97
CA ASP A 155 11.91 17.22 23.76
C ASP A 155 10.44 17.55 24.02
N ALA A 156 9.87 18.45 23.23
CA ALA A 156 8.46 18.84 23.33
C ALA A 156 7.54 17.76 22.73
N ILE A 157 7.63 16.54 23.27
CA ILE A 157 6.84 15.38 22.86
C ILE A 157 6.03 14.90 24.06
N SER A 158 4.72 15.03 23.98
CA SER A 158 3.81 14.60 25.03
C SER A 158 3.43 13.13 24.92
N THR A 159 2.91 12.57 26.01
CA THR A 159 2.26 11.25 26.00
C THR A 159 1.10 11.23 25.01
N ALA A 160 0.38 12.33 24.82
CA ALA A 160 -0.70 12.44 23.84
C ALA A 160 -0.18 12.29 22.41
N ASP A 161 1.00 12.84 22.07
CA ASP A 161 1.62 12.68 20.76
C ASP A 161 1.97 11.22 20.48
N TYR A 162 2.52 10.52 21.47
CA TYR A 162 2.80 9.09 21.35
C TYR A 162 1.54 8.29 21.03
N TYR A 163 0.44 8.50 21.79
CA TYR A 163 -0.79 7.76 21.55
C TYR A 163 -1.51 8.19 20.28
N SER A 164 -1.31 9.40 19.79
CA SER A 164 -1.77 9.82 18.48
C SER A 164 -1.09 9.01 17.35
N LEU A 165 0.24 8.85 17.42
CA LEU A 165 0.98 7.99 16.48
C LEU A 165 0.55 6.53 16.60
N SER A 166 0.38 6.03 17.81
CA SER A 166 -0.13 4.67 18.04
C SER A 166 -1.49 4.46 17.42
N GLY A 167 -2.39 5.46 17.45
CA GLY A 167 -3.70 5.41 16.81
C GLY A 167 -3.64 5.24 15.29
N PHE A 168 -2.68 5.88 14.62
CA PHE A 168 -2.43 5.66 13.19
C PHE A 168 -2.02 4.21 12.90
N LEU A 169 -1.10 3.66 13.68
CA LEU A 169 -0.65 2.28 13.51
C LEU A 169 -1.77 1.28 13.78
N GLN A 170 -2.57 1.49 14.82
CA GLN A 170 -3.73 0.66 15.14
C GLN A 170 -4.82 0.70 14.06
N SER A 171 -4.89 1.80 13.29
CA SER A 171 -5.81 1.96 12.16
C SER A 171 -5.25 1.43 10.85
N SER A 172 -4.02 0.94 10.85
CA SER A 172 -3.33 0.39 9.69
C SER A 172 -3.26 -1.13 9.78
N ASP A 173 -3.25 -1.81 8.64
CA ASP A 173 -3.16 -3.25 8.59
C ASP A 173 -2.18 -3.71 7.51
N TYR A 174 -1.57 -4.87 7.72
CA TYR A 174 -0.68 -5.46 6.72
C TYR A 174 -1.47 -6.03 5.56
N ARG A 175 -0.97 -5.77 4.35
CA ARG A 175 -1.55 -6.31 3.12
C ARG A 175 -0.49 -6.83 2.20
N GLN A 176 -0.81 -7.89 1.49
CA GLN A 176 -0.02 -8.34 0.37
C GLN A 176 -0.26 -7.41 -0.81
N VAL A 177 0.79 -6.77 -1.29
CA VAL A 177 0.74 -5.80 -2.38
C VAL A 177 1.52 -6.34 -3.57
N ARG A 178 0.93 -6.26 -4.75
CA ARG A 178 1.63 -6.48 -6.01
C ARG A 178 2.38 -5.20 -6.37
N PHE A 179 3.70 -5.28 -6.44
CA PHE A 179 4.54 -4.14 -6.86
C PHE A 179 4.88 -4.16 -8.35
N GLU A 180 4.70 -5.28 -9.03
CA GLU A 180 4.91 -5.40 -10.47
C GLU A 180 4.11 -4.37 -11.27
N SER A 181 4.52 -4.12 -12.51
CA SER A 181 3.79 -3.22 -13.40
C SER A 181 2.34 -3.69 -13.60
N MET A 182 1.39 -2.83 -13.23
CA MET A 182 -0.04 -3.06 -13.48
C MET A 182 -0.47 -2.68 -14.90
N GLU A 183 0.47 -2.37 -15.79
CA GLU A 183 0.15 -1.90 -17.15
C GLU A 183 -0.64 -2.92 -17.96
N GLN A 184 -0.29 -4.20 -17.85
CA GLN A 184 -1.04 -5.26 -18.51
C GLN A 184 -2.48 -5.35 -17.99
N ASN A 185 -2.64 -5.30 -16.65
CA ASN A 185 -3.96 -5.32 -16.02
C ASN A 185 -4.76 -4.08 -16.40
N ARG A 186 -4.12 -2.91 -16.46
CA ARG A 186 -4.76 -1.65 -16.88
C ARG A 186 -5.24 -1.74 -18.33
N ARG A 187 -4.44 -2.29 -19.24
CA ARG A 187 -4.85 -2.53 -20.64
C ARG A 187 -6.02 -3.50 -20.73
N ALA A 188 -5.97 -4.61 -20.00
CA ALA A 188 -7.05 -5.58 -19.94
C ALA A 188 -8.33 -4.95 -19.37
N ALA A 189 -8.24 -4.16 -18.29
CA ALA A 189 -9.35 -3.45 -17.69
C ALA A 189 -10.00 -2.46 -18.64
N LEU A 190 -9.20 -1.70 -19.42
CA LEU A 190 -9.72 -0.81 -20.46
C LEU A 190 -10.46 -1.55 -21.57
N GLN A 191 -9.96 -2.71 -21.98
CA GLN A 191 -10.63 -3.53 -23.01
C GLN A 191 -11.94 -4.12 -22.48
N LEU A 192 -11.92 -4.66 -21.24
CA LEU A 192 -13.13 -5.18 -20.59
C LEU A 192 -14.19 -4.11 -20.39
N ALA A 193 -13.81 -2.90 -19.95
CA ALA A 193 -14.74 -1.79 -19.80
C ALA A 193 -15.43 -1.43 -21.13
N ARG A 194 -14.68 -1.38 -22.23
CA ARG A 194 -15.27 -1.12 -23.57
C ARG A 194 -16.26 -2.21 -24.02
N ILE A 195 -15.94 -3.47 -23.70
CA ILE A 195 -16.84 -4.60 -24.01
C ILE A 195 -18.09 -4.50 -23.13
N ASP A 196 -17.91 -4.25 -21.83
CA ASP A 196 -19.01 -4.09 -20.89
C ASP A 196 -19.97 -2.98 -21.33
N ASP A 197 -19.45 -1.77 -21.58
CA ASP A 197 -20.24 -0.62 -22.05
C ASP A 197 -21.02 -0.93 -23.34
N LYS A 198 -20.37 -1.64 -24.27
CA LYS A 198 -21.01 -2.01 -25.57
C LYS A 198 -22.22 -2.91 -25.35
N TYR A 199 -22.17 -3.83 -24.41
CA TYR A 199 -23.20 -4.84 -24.23
C TYR A 199 -24.21 -4.54 -23.13
N GLN A 200 -23.96 -3.53 -22.28
CA GLN A 200 -24.85 -3.17 -21.17
C GLN A 200 -26.31 -3.00 -21.61
N ARG A 201 -26.54 -2.26 -22.70
CA ARG A 201 -27.91 -2.04 -23.20
C ARG A 201 -28.59 -3.34 -23.63
N GLN A 202 -27.88 -4.19 -24.34
CA GLN A 202 -28.42 -5.48 -24.80
C GLN A 202 -28.75 -6.42 -23.61
N ILE A 203 -27.91 -6.40 -22.57
CA ILE A 203 -28.14 -7.19 -21.34
C ILE A 203 -29.39 -6.68 -20.63
N LEU A 204 -29.53 -5.36 -20.48
CA LEU A 204 -30.71 -4.77 -19.85
C LEU A 204 -31.99 -5.06 -20.63
N ASP A 205 -31.99 -4.91 -21.94
CA ASP A 205 -33.13 -5.22 -22.82
C ASP A 205 -33.54 -6.72 -22.71
N LEU A 206 -32.58 -7.64 -22.60
CA LEU A 206 -32.84 -9.06 -22.40
C LEU A 206 -33.45 -9.33 -21.00
N LEU A 207 -32.96 -8.68 -19.96
CA LEU A 207 -33.51 -8.82 -18.59
C LEU A 207 -34.95 -8.30 -18.52
N GLU A 208 -35.25 -7.15 -19.11
CA GLU A 208 -36.61 -6.62 -19.23
C GLU A 208 -37.52 -7.57 -19.99
N GLY A 209 -37.04 -8.13 -21.11
CA GLY A 209 -37.78 -9.13 -21.89
C GLY A 209 -38.09 -10.42 -21.14
N GLN A 210 -37.33 -10.75 -20.11
CA GLN A 210 -37.55 -11.86 -19.19
C GLN A 210 -38.41 -11.48 -17.98
N GLY A 211 -38.94 -10.25 -17.92
CA GLY A 211 -39.79 -9.77 -16.82
C GLY A 211 -39.03 -9.31 -15.59
N VAL A 212 -37.72 -9.14 -15.69
CA VAL A 212 -36.94 -8.55 -14.61
C VAL A 212 -37.23 -7.05 -14.58
N ARG A 213 -37.82 -6.60 -13.45
CA ARG A 213 -38.08 -5.18 -13.27
C ARG A 213 -36.76 -4.47 -12.97
N LEU A 214 -36.32 -3.58 -13.85
CA LEU A 214 -35.13 -2.75 -13.57
C LEU A 214 -35.43 -1.80 -12.39
N PRO A 215 -34.46 -1.58 -11.49
CA PRO A 215 -34.64 -0.65 -10.39
C PRO A 215 -34.90 0.76 -10.93
N SER A 216 -35.87 1.43 -10.37
CA SER A 216 -36.03 2.87 -10.60
C SER A 216 -35.02 3.61 -9.73
N PRO A 217 -34.49 4.75 -10.16
CA PRO A 217 -33.60 5.56 -9.35
C PRO A 217 -34.20 5.78 -7.95
N THR A 218 -33.53 5.29 -6.92
CA THR A 218 -33.98 5.45 -5.55
C THR A 218 -33.74 6.88 -5.11
N SER A 219 -34.78 7.70 -5.17
CA SER A 219 -34.80 9.06 -4.58
C SER A 219 -34.94 9.06 -3.05
N ASP A 220 -34.97 7.91 -2.40
CA ASP A 220 -35.38 7.76 -1.02
C ASP A 220 -34.24 7.72 0.02
N LEU A 221 -33.08 8.31 -0.27
CA LEU A 221 -32.13 8.70 0.77
C LEU A 221 -32.59 10.06 1.34
N SER A 222 -33.83 10.12 1.85
CA SER A 222 -34.37 11.30 2.50
C SER A 222 -33.69 11.53 3.84
N ASP A 223 -33.16 12.71 4.06
CA ASP A 223 -32.68 13.28 5.32
C ASP A 223 -31.30 12.89 5.87
N GLU A 224 -30.59 11.91 5.30
CA GLU A 224 -29.21 11.64 5.67
C GLU A 224 -28.25 12.43 4.74
N ALA A 225 -27.30 13.14 5.32
CA ALA A 225 -26.29 13.83 4.55
C ALA A 225 -25.36 12.81 3.89
N ILE A 226 -25.46 12.65 2.57
CA ILE A 226 -24.53 11.83 1.80
C ILE A 226 -23.13 12.47 1.91
N LEU A 227 -22.20 11.80 2.57
CA LEU A 227 -20.82 12.26 2.71
C LEU A 227 -20.05 12.13 1.39
N PHE A 228 -20.24 11.02 0.71
CA PHE A 228 -19.68 10.80 -0.63
C PHE A 228 -20.40 9.64 -1.33
N ASP A 229 -20.48 9.76 -2.65
CA ASP A 229 -21.04 8.72 -3.53
C ASP A 229 -19.98 8.39 -4.58
N TYR A 230 -19.45 7.18 -4.53
CA TYR A 230 -18.41 6.72 -5.46
C TYR A 230 -18.85 6.76 -6.93
N ALA A 231 -20.12 6.67 -7.22
CA ALA A 231 -20.64 6.75 -8.59
C ALA A 231 -20.50 8.17 -9.18
N ASN A 232 -20.51 9.20 -8.35
CA ASN A 232 -20.49 10.59 -8.74
C ASN A 232 -19.18 11.32 -8.38
N LEU A 233 -18.33 10.70 -7.56
CA LEU A 233 -17.02 11.27 -7.22
C LEU A 233 -16.06 11.20 -8.43
N PRO A 234 -15.31 12.27 -8.71
CA PRO A 234 -14.17 12.21 -9.62
C PRO A 234 -13.15 11.16 -9.16
N GLN A 235 -12.55 10.44 -10.09
CA GLN A 235 -11.54 9.41 -9.78
C GLN A 235 -10.33 9.97 -8.99
N SER A 236 -10.05 11.25 -9.11
CA SER A 236 -9.00 11.94 -8.36
C SER A 236 -9.30 12.09 -6.85
N GLN A 237 -10.54 11.85 -6.42
CA GLN A 237 -10.97 12.04 -5.03
C GLN A 237 -11.06 10.73 -4.24
N TYR A 238 -10.87 9.59 -4.87
CA TYR A 238 -10.82 8.29 -4.19
C TYR A 238 -9.67 7.44 -4.71
N LEU A 239 -9.21 6.50 -3.90
CA LEU A 239 -8.18 5.55 -4.29
C LEU A 239 -8.79 4.17 -4.45
N GLN A 240 -8.48 3.53 -5.57
CA GLN A 240 -8.80 2.14 -5.87
C GLN A 240 -7.51 1.37 -6.07
N ASP A 241 -7.28 0.34 -5.27
CA ASP A 241 -6.13 -0.53 -5.42
C ASP A 241 -6.47 -1.73 -6.29
N GLY A 242 -6.05 -1.72 -7.55
CA GLY A 242 -6.35 -2.75 -8.55
C GLY A 242 -7.68 -2.52 -9.29
N PHE A 243 -8.26 -3.55 -9.87
CA PHE A 243 -9.38 -3.44 -10.81
C PHE A 243 -10.58 -4.33 -10.48
N ILE A 244 -10.68 -4.84 -9.25
CA ILE A 244 -11.79 -5.74 -8.88
C ILE A 244 -13.16 -5.06 -8.94
N PHE A 245 -13.20 -3.73 -8.80
CA PHE A 245 -14.41 -2.93 -8.93
C PHE A 245 -14.55 -2.31 -10.33
N GLY A 246 -13.81 -2.81 -11.33
CA GLY A 246 -13.76 -2.26 -12.65
C GLY A 246 -12.89 -1.01 -12.76
N GLN A 247 -13.11 -0.23 -13.80
CA GLN A 247 -12.46 1.07 -14.02
C GLN A 247 -12.96 2.15 -13.05
N SER A 248 -14.22 2.03 -12.64
CA SER A 248 -14.88 2.88 -11.66
C SER A 248 -16.00 2.09 -10.97
N PRO A 249 -16.44 2.50 -9.77
CA PRO A 249 -17.60 1.91 -9.13
C PRO A 249 -18.81 1.90 -10.07
N ARG A 250 -19.63 0.85 -9.99
CA ARG A 250 -20.83 0.72 -10.80
C ARG A 250 -21.84 1.82 -10.49
N ARG A 251 -22.46 2.34 -11.53
CA ARG A 251 -23.58 3.26 -11.40
C ARG A 251 -24.89 2.48 -11.28
N GLU A 252 -25.86 3.10 -10.67
CA GLU A 252 -27.24 2.61 -10.62
C GLU A 252 -27.75 2.24 -12.04
N GLY A 253 -28.49 1.14 -12.12
CA GLY A 253 -29.06 0.65 -13.35
C GLY A 253 -28.11 -0.13 -14.26
N LEU A 254 -26.83 -0.31 -13.92
CA LEU A 254 -25.89 -1.13 -14.69
C LEU A 254 -25.94 -2.60 -14.27
N ALA A 255 -25.94 -3.48 -15.27
CA ALA A 255 -25.88 -4.91 -15.04
C ALA A 255 -24.47 -5.35 -14.65
N TYR A 256 -24.37 -6.37 -13.76
CA TYR A 256 -23.12 -6.99 -13.35
C TYR A 256 -23.29 -8.49 -13.08
N LEU A 257 -22.22 -9.26 -13.17
CA LEU A 257 -22.22 -10.67 -12.85
C LEU A 257 -21.80 -10.85 -11.38
N SER A 258 -22.78 -11.16 -10.53
CA SER A 258 -22.54 -11.32 -9.09
C SER A 258 -21.65 -12.54 -8.81
N SER A 259 -20.50 -12.32 -8.16
CA SER A 259 -19.59 -13.38 -7.71
C SER A 259 -20.24 -14.31 -6.68
N ALA A 260 -21.16 -13.80 -5.87
CA ALA A 260 -21.81 -14.57 -4.82
C ALA A 260 -22.86 -15.56 -5.36
N SER A 261 -23.60 -15.18 -6.42
CA SER A 261 -24.71 -15.98 -6.93
C SER A 261 -24.45 -16.59 -8.30
N GLY A 262 -23.40 -16.16 -9.01
CA GLY A 262 -23.16 -16.54 -10.40
C GLY A 262 -24.23 -16.06 -11.40
N CYS A 263 -25.07 -15.13 -10.98
CA CYS A 263 -26.18 -14.60 -11.78
C CYS A 263 -25.94 -13.15 -12.16
N VAL A 264 -26.52 -12.73 -13.28
CA VAL A 264 -26.57 -11.32 -13.66
C VAL A 264 -27.56 -10.60 -12.75
N LYS A 265 -27.12 -9.50 -12.19
CA LYS A 265 -27.91 -8.59 -11.36
C LYS A 265 -27.82 -7.17 -11.92
N VAL A 266 -28.71 -6.30 -11.49
CA VAL A 266 -28.67 -4.88 -11.80
C VAL A 266 -28.42 -4.11 -10.51
N ALA A 267 -27.45 -3.18 -10.54
CA ALA A 267 -27.15 -2.33 -9.39
C ALA A 267 -28.35 -1.42 -9.08
N THR A 268 -28.82 -1.46 -7.84
CA THR A 268 -29.99 -0.69 -7.39
C THR A 268 -29.65 0.73 -6.96
N PHE A 269 -28.39 0.98 -6.73
CA PHE A 269 -27.82 2.31 -6.41
C PHE A 269 -26.34 2.35 -6.82
N GLY A 270 -25.76 3.55 -6.84
CA GLY A 270 -24.34 3.73 -7.17
C GLY A 270 -23.45 3.12 -6.10
N ALA A 271 -22.89 1.96 -6.39
CA ALA A 271 -22.08 1.20 -5.44
C ALA A 271 -20.90 0.53 -6.12
N ALA A 272 -19.86 0.26 -5.34
CA ALA A 272 -18.82 -0.66 -5.72
C ALA A 272 -19.33 -2.08 -5.61
N VAL A 273 -19.49 -2.76 -6.73
CA VAL A 273 -19.98 -4.14 -6.76
C VAL A 273 -18.86 -5.09 -7.16
N ASN A 274 -18.84 -6.27 -6.54
CA ASN A 274 -17.93 -7.33 -6.94
C ASN A 274 -18.51 -8.04 -8.18
N ASP A 275 -17.98 -7.68 -9.34
CA ASP A 275 -18.40 -8.17 -10.63
C ASP A 275 -17.38 -9.19 -11.17
N SER A 276 -17.84 -10.41 -11.41
CA SER A 276 -16.99 -11.53 -11.82
C SER A 276 -16.23 -11.32 -13.12
N ILE A 277 -16.64 -10.39 -13.97
CA ILE A 277 -15.90 -10.09 -15.22
C ILE A 277 -14.51 -9.49 -14.93
N TRP A 278 -14.31 -8.93 -13.72
CA TRP A 278 -13.05 -8.36 -13.30
C TRP A 278 -12.15 -9.33 -12.52
N ASN A 279 -12.62 -10.57 -12.31
CA ASN A 279 -11.80 -11.59 -11.66
C ASN A 279 -10.52 -11.86 -12.48
N GLY A 280 -9.40 -12.02 -11.78
CA GLY A 280 -8.08 -12.15 -12.41
C GLY A 280 -7.35 -10.82 -12.68
N LEU A 281 -8.02 -9.68 -12.51
CA LEU A 281 -7.38 -8.35 -12.49
C LEU A 281 -7.09 -7.87 -11.07
N GLU A 282 -7.04 -8.77 -10.13
CA GLU A 282 -6.64 -8.55 -8.74
C GLU A 282 -5.17 -8.12 -8.67
N ALA A 283 -4.82 -7.38 -7.63
CA ALA A 283 -3.45 -6.92 -7.45
C ALA A 283 -2.45 -8.06 -7.23
N ILE A 284 -2.90 -9.21 -6.70
CA ILE A 284 -2.05 -10.37 -6.44
C ILE A 284 -2.64 -11.60 -7.09
N THR A 285 -1.84 -12.29 -7.92
CA THR A 285 -2.21 -13.57 -8.52
C THR A 285 -2.03 -14.71 -7.50
N GLU A 286 -2.85 -15.74 -7.64
CA GLU A 286 -2.70 -16.96 -6.86
C GLU A 286 -1.32 -17.60 -7.14
N GLY A 287 -0.64 -18.02 -6.08
CA GLY A 287 0.72 -18.61 -6.18
C GLY A 287 1.87 -17.60 -6.11
N ALA A 288 1.63 -16.29 -6.10
CA ALA A 288 2.67 -15.30 -5.89
C ALA A 288 3.24 -15.30 -4.45
N VAL A 289 2.57 -15.96 -3.52
CA VAL A 289 2.98 -16.04 -2.12
C VAL A 289 3.85 -17.28 -1.92
N GLN A 290 5.13 -17.06 -1.61
CA GLN A 290 6.09 -18.17 -1.39
C GLN A 290 5.87 -18.88 -0.04
N ASN A 291 5.46 -18.15 0.99
CA ASN A 291 5.14 -18.73 2.30
C ASN A 291 3.62 -18.83 2.49
N ARG A 292 3.13 -20.07 2.60
CA ARG A 292 1.70 -20.36 2.70
C ARG A 292 1.13 -20.26 4.12
N SER A 293 1.97 -20.16 5.16
CA SER A 293 1.50 -20.26 6.54
C SER A 293 0.87 -18.96 7.07
N GLU A 294 1.65 -17.93 7.27
CA GLU A 294 1.17 -16.69 7.88
C GLU A 294 0.79 -15.62 6.85
N ILE A 295 1.65 -15.43 5.84
CA ILE A 295 1.42 -14.41 4.81
C ILE A 295 0.18 -14.71 3.97
N SER A 296 -0.15 -15.97 3.73
CA SER A 296 -1.36 -16.35 3.00
C SER A 296 -2.66 -15.89 3.67
N LYS A 297 -2.61 -15.60 4.98
CA LYS A 297 -3.77 -15.14 5.76
C LYS A 297 -3.94 -13.61 5.68
N LEU A 298 -2.92 -12.88 5.26
CA LEU A 298 -3.01 -11.44 5.15
C LEU A 298 -3.95 -11.04 4.01
N PRO A 299 -4.75 -9.97 4.19
CA PRO A 299 -5.60 -9.45 3.14
C PRO A 299 -4.77 -9.09 1.90
N LYS A 300 -5.30 -9.40 0.72
CA LYS A 300 -4.68 -9.02 -0.54
C LYS A 300 -5.11 -7.62 -0.95
N SER A 301 -4.20 -6.84 -1.52
CA SER A 301 -4.54 -5.57 -2.16
C SER A 301 -5.40 -5.81 -3.42
N GLY A 302 -5.97 -4.73 -3.97
CA GLY A 302 -6.82 -4.80 -5.16
C GLY A 302 -8.30 -4.98 -4.88
N ARG A 303 -8.71 -5.00 -3.61
CA ARG A 303 -10.10 -5.18 -3.16
C ARG A 303 -10.62 -4.05 -2.31
N THR A 304 -9.98 -2.88 -2.37
CA THR A 304 -10.30 -1.76 -1.49
C THR A 304 -10.60 -0.51 -2.30
N LEU A 305 -11.67 0.16 -1.92
CA LEU A 305 -11.93 1.54 -2.25
C LEU A 305 -11.69 2.38 -1.00
N ARG A 306 -10.90 3.44 -1.13
CA ARG A 306 -10.64 4.39 -0.05
C ARG A 306 -11.41 5.67 -0.32
N SER A 307 -12.17 6.11 0.66
CA SER A 307 -12.88 7.38 0.60
C SER A 307 -11.92 8.58 0.63
N PRO A 308 -12.35 9.75 0.18
CA PRO A 308 -11.73 11.01 0.57
C PRO A 308 -11.70 11.17 2.09
N THR A 309 -10.79 11.99 2.57
CA THR A 309 -10.81 12.40 3.98
C THR A 309 -12.05 13.24 4.24
N PHE A 310 -12.78 12.96 5.30
CA PHE A 310 -13.98 13.69 5.69
C PHE A 310 -14.02 13.93 7.20
N GLU A 311 -14.75 14.96 7.61
CA GLU A 311 -14.97 15.28 9.01
C GLU A 311 -16.19 14.54 9.55
N LEU A 312 -16.02 13.83 10.65
CA LEU A 312 -17.10 13.11 11.32
C LEU A 312 -17.87 14.07 12.21
N LYS A 313 -19.00 14.62 11.71
CA LYS A 313 -19.78 15.62 12.45
C LYS A 313 -20.77 15.01 13.46
N HIS A 314 -21.18 13.78 13.29
CA HIS A 314 -22.29 13.17 14.00
C HIS A 314 -22.00 11.77 14.56
N GLY A 315 -20.80 11.45 14.91
CA GLY A 315 -20.49 10.21 15.67
C GLY A 315 -20.78 8.87 14.99
N ASN A 316 -21.62 8.82 13.96
CA ASN A 316 -22.02 7.62 13.23
C ASN A 316 -21.79 7.80 11.72
N VAL A 317 -21.28 6.76 11.07
CA VAL A 317 -21.20 6.65 9.61
C VAL A 317 -21.96 5.38 9.21
N SER A 318 -22.89 5.54 8.29
CA SER A 318 -23.62 4.41 7.67
C SER A 318 -23.03 4.15 6.29
N CYS A 319 -22.75 2.89 5.98
CA CYS A 319 -22.33 2.46 4.65
C CYS A 319 -23.47 1.67 4.00
N LEU A 320 -23.86 2.08 2.80
CA LEU A 320 -24.73 1.25 1.97
C LEU A 320 -23.87 0.19 1.27
N VAL A 321 -24.18 -1.07 1.52
CA VAL A 321 -23.55 -2.22 0.89
C VAL A 321 -24.60 -3.01 0.11
N ASN A 322 -24.25 -3.40 -1.12
CA ASN A 322 -25.14 -4.16 -2.01
C ASN A 322 -24.72 -5.64 -2.07
#